data_1412a664266bf11ab859113960240f74
#
_entry.id   1412a664266bf11ab859113960240f74
#
_cell.length_a   1.000
_cell.length_b   1.000
_cell.length_c   1.000
_cell.angle_alpha   90.00
_cell.angle_beta   90.00
_cell.angle_gamma   90.00
#
_symmetry.space_group_name_H-M   'P 1'
#
loop_
_entity.id
_entity.type
_entity.pdbx_description
1 polymer ?
#
loop_
_entity_poly.entity_id
_entity_poly.type
_entity_poly.pdbx_seq_one_letter_code
_entity_poly.pdbx_strand_id
1 'polypeptide(L)'
;MTVRIGLILLLAMVSVSSTSLVVRSVATVPALVLAFWRMFTASGMLWSYSVVRPAGKLSSVNKKRIIFAGIFLGCHFACFFLGIRNTSIANATLLGCMAPIFTVFIAIFQKRKISKMTYAGLIVAVVGGWIVQSGDLSLNNANLFGDSIALLSALFLALTFVL
;
A
#
# COMPACT_ATOMS: atom_id res chain seq x y z
N MET A 1 16.01 1.02 -21.68
CA MET A 1 15.29 0.27 -20.63
C MET A 1 14.50 -0.82 -21.30
N THR A 2 14.79 -2.07 -21.06
CA THR A 2 14.42 -3.20 -21.93
C THR A 2 12.92 -3.51 -21.82
N VAL A 3 12.28 -3.86 -22.95
CA VAL A 3 10.89 -4.34 -23.08
C VAL A 3 10.53 -5.36 -21.98
N ARG A 4 11.49 -6.18 -21.57
CA ARG A 4 11.37 -7.15 -20.48
C ARG A 4 10.99 -6.53 -19.13
N ILE A 5 11.58 -5.38 -18.77
CA ILE A 5 11.25 -4.68 -17.52
C ILE A 5 9.84 -4.07 -17.62
N GLY A 6 9.48 -3.53 -18.78
CA GLY A 6 8.14 -3.01 -19.04
C GLY A 6 7.05 -4.07 -18.88
N LEU A 7 7.27 -5.26 -19.41
CA LEU A 7 6.33 -6.39 -19.28
C LEU A 7 6.18 -6.86 -17.82
N ILE A 8 7.29 -6.95 -17.08
CA ILE A 8 7.26 -7.32 -15.66
C ILE A 8 6.47 -6.28 -14.85
N LEU A 9 6.69 -4.99 -15.10
CA LEU A 9 5.97 -3.92 -14.44
C LEU A 9 4.47 -3.95 -14.76
N LEU A 10 4.11 -4.19 -16.02
CA LEU A 10 2.73 -4.30 -16.45
C LEU A 10 2.04 -5.49 -15.76
N LEU A 11 2.68 -6.66 -15.72
CA LEU A 11 2.18 -7.81 -14.99
C LEU A 11 1.98 -7.52 -13.50
N ALA A 12 2.95 -6.84 -12.88
CA ALA A 12 2.86 -6.45 -11.47
C ALA A 12 1.67 -5.50 -11.24
N MET A 13 1.47 -4.51 -12.12
CA MET A 13 0.34 -3.57 -12.01
C MET A 13 -0.99 -4.30 -12.16
N VAL A 14 -1.16 -5.19 -13.14
CA VAL A 14 -2.38 -5.99 -13.31
C VAL A 14 -2.64 -6.86 -12.07
N SER A 15 -1.61 -7.52 -11.53
CA SER A 15 -1.74 -8.35 -10.33
C SER A 15 -2.15 -7.55 -9.09
N VAL A 16 -1.61 -6.35 -8.91
CA VAL A 16 -1.97 -5.48 -7.78
C VAL A 16 -3.40 -4.96 -7.94
N SER A 17 -3.77 -4.50 -9.14
CA SER A 17 -5.11 -3.98 -9.42
C SER A 17 -6.20 -5.05 -9.25
N SER A 18 -5.93 -6.29 -9.67
CA SER A 18 -6.86 -7.42 -9.51
C SER A 18 -7.18 -7.73 -8.06
N THR A 19 -6.29 -7.40 -7.13
CA THR A 19 -6.47 -7.69 -5.70
C THR A 19 -7.72 -7.04 -5.13
N SER A 20 -7.98 -5.78 -5.46
CA SER A 20 -9.15 -5.04 -4.95
C SER A 20 -10.46 -5.70 -5.40
N LEU A 21 -10.51 -6.17 -6.64
CA LEU A 21 -11.66 -6.89 -7.19
C LEU A 21 -11.87 -8.23 -6.48
N VAL A 22 -10.80 -9.01 -6.28
CA VAL A 22 -10.86 -10.30 -5.59
C VAL A 22 -11.36 -10.13 -4.15
N VAL A 23 -10.81 -9.17 -3.40
CA VAL A 23 -11.23 -8.89 -2.01
C VAL A 23 -12.71 -8.52 -1.93
N ARG A 24 -13.23 -7.80 -2.92
CA ARG A 24 -14.65 -7.42 -2.99
C ARG A 24 -15.52 -8.60 -3.39
N SER A 25 -15.08 -9.44 -4.33
CA SER A 25 -15.87 -10.58 -4.85
C SER A 25 -16.01 -11.71 -3.84
N VAL A 26 -14.98 -11.95 -3.02
CA VAL A 26 -14.97 -13.01 -2.01
C VAL A 26 -15.53 -12.49 -0.69
N ALA A 27 -16.82 -12.10 -0.67
CA ALA A 27 -17.47 -11.49 0.49
C ALA A 27 -17.62 -12.44 1.69
N THR A 28 -17.67 -13.74 1.45
CA THR A 28 -17.84 -14.80 2.46
C THR A 28 -16.63 -14.97 3.39
N VAL A 29 -15.43 -14.61 2.92
CA VAL A 29 -14.20 -14.73 3.71
C VAL A 29 -13.88 -13.38 4.39
N PRO A 30 -13.60 -13.32 5.70
CA PRO A 30 -13.21 -12.08 6.37
C PRO A 30 -12.01 -11.40 5.71
N ALA A 31 -12.03 -10.06 5.60
CA ALA A 31 -10.97 -9.28 4.96
C ALA A 31 -9.58 -9.55 5.56
N LEU A 32 -9.51 -9.69 6.88
CA LEU A 32 -8.26 -9.98 7.60
C LEU A 32 -7.68 -11.36 7.25
N VAL A 33 -8.53 -12.35 7.01
CA VAL A 33 -8.11 -13.69 6.59
C VAL A 33 -7.49 -13.63 5.19
N LEU A 34 -8.09 -12.88 4.28
CA LEU A 34 -7.52 -12.65 2.94
C LEU A 34 -6.18 -11.93 3.01
N ALA A 35 -6.06 -10.90 3.87
CA ALA A 35 -4.81 -10.19 4.08
C ALA A 35 -3.71 -11.13 4.63
N PHE A 36 -4.06 -11.96 5.62
CA PHE A 36 -3.14 -12.96 6.18
C PHE A 36 -2.64 -13.94 5.11
N TRP A 37 -3.55 -14.58 4.37
CA TRP A 37 -3.17 -15.54 3.34
C TRP A 37 -2.32 -14.92 2.24
N ARG A 38 -2.63 -13.67 1.84
CA ARG A 38 -1.81 -12.94 0.88
C ARG A 38 -0.37 -12.77 1.37
N MET A 39 -0.21 -12.31 2.62
CA MET A 39 1.12 -12.10 3.21
C MET A 39 1.85 -13.42 3.42
N PHE A 40 1.14 -14.45 3.86
CA PHE A 40 1.71 -15.79 4.09
C PHE A 40 2.22 -16.41 2.79
N THR A 41 1.42 -16.40 1.73
CA THR A 41 1.83 -16.95 0.42
C THR A 41 2.98 -16.16 -0.20
N ALA A 42 2.93 -14.82 -0.15
CA ALA A 42 4.01 -13.98 -0.65
C ALA A 42 5.32 -14.21 0.11
N SER A 43 5.27 -14.30 1.44
CA SER A 43 6.43 -14.60 2.28
C SER A 43 7.00 -15.99 2.00
N GLY A 44 6.13 -16.99 1.83
CA GLY A 44 6.53 -18.36 1.49
C GLY A 44 7.26 -18.43 0.13
N MET A 45 6.73 -17.74 -0.88
CA MET A 45 7.37 -17.66 -2.21
C MET A 45 8.73 -16.97 -2.15
N LEU A 46 8.83 -15.83 -1.43
CA LEU A 46 10.08 -15.11 -1.27
C LEU A 46 11.12 -15.93 -0.48
N TRP A 47 10.67 -16.63 0.56
CA TRP A 47 11.55 -17.49 1.35
C TRP A 47 12.07 -18.66 0.51
N SER A 48 11.21 -19.34 -0.24
CA SER A 48 11.60 -20.41 -1.16
C SER A 48 12.62 -19.92 -2.21
N TYR A 49 12.38 -18.73 -2.77
CA TYR A 49 13.34 -18.11 -3.70
C TYR A 49 14.69 -17.80 -3.03
N SER A 50 14.67 -17.33 -1.78
CA SER A 50 15.87 -17.02 -0.99
C SER A 50 16.71 -18.25 -0.66
N VAL A 51 16.10 -19.43 -0.53
CA VAL A 51 16.81 -20.71 -0.34
C VAL A 51 17.58 -21.08 -1.62
N VAL A 52 16.97 -20.85 -2.79
CA VAL A 52 17.61 -21.16 -4.10
C VAL A 52 18.68 -20.12 -4.47
N ARG A 53 18.45 -18.85 -4.08
CA ARG A 53 19.40 -17.75 -4.32
C ARG A 53 19.65 -16.99 -3.01
N PRO A 54 20.58 -17.47 -2.18
CA PRO A 54 20.83 -16.87 -0.88
C PRO A 54 21.31 -15.42 -1.05
N ALA A 55 20.57 -14.49 -0.46
CA ALA A 55 20.99 -13.11 -0.28
C ALA A 55 22.04 -13.05 0.85
N GLY A 56 22.92 -12.04 0.80
CA GLY A 56 23.99 -11.86 1.79
C GLY A 56 23.46 -11.78 3.24
N LYS A 57 24.36 -11.93 4.22
CA LYS A 57 24.02 -11.89 5.64
C LYS A 57 23.50 -10.51 6.05
N LEU A 58 22.33 -10.46 6.70
CA LEU A 58 21.73 -9.24 7.22
C LEU A 58 22.41 -8.81 8.53
N SER A 59 22.77 -7.52 8.62
CA SER A 59 23.20 -6.90 9.88
C SER A 59 22.08 -6.94 10.95
N SER A 60 22.43 -6.99 12.23
CA SER A 60 21.47 -7.00 13.33
C SER A 60 20.55 -5.76 13.35
N VAL A 61 21.07 -4.60 12.95
CA VAL A 61 20.29 -3.36 12.82
C VAL A 61 19.24 -3.49 11.72
N ASN A 62 19.63 -4.04 10.58
CA ASN A 62 18.71 -4.25 9.45
C ASN A 62 17.64 -5.30 9.77
N LYS A 63 17.95 -6.33 10.58
CA LYS A 63 16.93 -7.31 11.02
C LYS A 63 15.79 -6.65 11.77
N LYS A 64 16.08 -5.76 12.73
CA LYS A 64 15.03 -5.03 13.47
C LYS A 64 14.17 -4.18 12.52
N ARG A 65 14.79 -3.43 11.62
CA ARG A 65 14.06 -2.60 10.64
C ARG A 65 13.15 -3.44 9.75
N ILE A 66 13.63 -4.58 9.26
CA ILE A 66 12.85 -5.49 8.41
C ILE A 66 11.64 -6.06 9.18
N ILE A 67 11.80 -6.41 10.46
CA ILE A 67 10.69 -6.90 11.28
C ILE A 67 9.62 -5.82 11.43
N PHE A 68 10.00 -4.59 11.79
CA PHE A 68 9.05 -3.48 11.91
C PHE A 68 8.40 -3.14 10.56
N ALA A 69 9.17 -3.11 9.47
CA ALA A 69 8.63 -2.90 8.13
C ALA A 69 7.62 -3.99 7.75
N GLY A 70 7.88 -5.25 8.11
CA GLY A 70 6.96 -6.36 7.91
C GLY A 70 5.66 -6.21 8.71
N ILE A 71 5.75 -5.77 9.97
CA ILE A 71 4.58 -5.50 10.81
C ILE A 71 3.73 -4.37 10.20
N PHE A 72 4.35 -3.25 9.82
CA PHE A 72 3.63 -2.15 9.20
C PHE A 72 3.02 -2.54 7.85
N LEU A 73 3.71 -3.34 7.05
CA LEU A 73 3.17 -3.85 5.79
C LEU A 73 1.96 -4.77 6.03
N GLY A 74 2.00 -5.61 7.07
CA GLY A 74 0.86 -6.43 7.49
C GLY A 74 -0.34 -5.57 7.91
N CYS A 75 -0.11 -4.54 8.75
CA CYS A 75 -1.13 -3.57 9.14
C CYS A 75 -1.70 -2.81 7.93
N HIS A 76 -0.84 -2.42 6.97
CA HIS A 76 -1.28 -1.81 5.71
C HIS A 76 -2.29 -2.70 4.99
N PHE A 77 -1.97 -3.96 4.71
CA PHE A 77 -2.88 -4.84 3.99
C PHE A 77 -4.16 -5.14 4.77
N ALA A 78 -4.08 -5.29 6.09
CA ALA A 78 -5.25 -5.48 6.94
C ALA A 78 -6.21 -4.29 6.84
N CYS A 79 -5.69 -3.07 7.02
CA CYS A 79 -6.47 -1.84 6.91
C CYS A 79 -6.99 -1.62 5.49
N PHE A 80 -6.16 -1.86 4.46
CA PHE A 80 -6.55 -1.68 3.07
C PHE A 80 -7.71 -2.60 2.67
N PHE A 81 -7.66 -3.89 3.05
CA PHE A 81 -8.72 -4.85 2.74
C PHE A 81 -10.01 -4.54 3.51
N LEU A 82 -9.89 -4.10 4.77
CA LEU A 82 -11.05 -3.61 5.53
C LEU A 82 -11.64 -2.35 4.86
N GLY A 83 -10.81 -1.43 4.41
CA GLY A 83 -11.23 -0.24 3.67
C GLY A 83 -12.03 -0.61 2.42
N ILE A 84 -11.51 -1.48 1.55
CA ILE A 84 -12.19 -1.94 0.33
C ILE A 84 -13.58 -2.52 0.63
N ARG A 85 -13.78 -3.13 1.79
CA ARG A 85 -15.07 -3.70 2.17
C ARG A 85 -16.09 -2.70 2.68
N ASN A 86 -15.61 -1.60 3.25
CA ASN A 86 -16.44 -0.59 3.93
C ASN A 86 -16.61 0.72 3.15
N THR A 87 -15.93 0.86 1.99
CA THR A 87 -16.12 2.00 1.07
C THR A 87 -16.07 1.53 -0.38
N SER A 88 -16.12 2.45 -1.34
CA SER A 88 -15.95 2.11 -2.76
C SER A 88 -14.52 1.65 -3.06
N ILE A 89 -14.35 0.74 -4.04
CA ILE A 89 -13.02 0.27 -4.46
C ILE A 89 -12.18 1.46 -4.93
N ALA A 90 -12.80 2.42 -5.62
CA ALA A 90 -12.13 3.62 -6.11
C ALA A 90 -11.57 4.45 -4.94
N ASN A 91 -12.41 4.75 -3.93
CA ASN A 91 -12.01 5.50 -2.75
C ASN A 91 -10.93 4.79 -1.94
N ALA A 92 -11.12 3.50 -1.62
CA ALA A 92 -10.13 2.73 -0.88
C ALA A 92 -8.78 2.70 -1.60
N THR A 93 -8.79 2.51 -2.92
CA THR A 93 -7.55 2.46 -3.72
C THR A 93 -6.88 3.83 -3.78
N LEU A 94 -7.66 4.89 -4.01
CA LEU A 94 -7.14 6.26 -4.04
C LEU A 94 -6.50 6.64 -2.71
N LEU A 95 -7.23 6.44 -1.60
CA LEU A 95 -6.74 6.76 -0.26
C LEU A 95 -5.55 5.88 0.14
N GLY A 96 -5.56 4.60 -0.22
CA GLY A 96 -4.43 3.69 -0.02
C GLY A 96 -3.17 4.11 -0.81
N CYS A 97 -3.34 4.73 -1.98
CA CYS A 97 -2.26 5.27 -2.80
C CYS A 97 -1.70 6.61 -2.27
N MET A 98 -2.25 7.18 -1.19
CA MET A 98 -1.75 8.42 -0.58
C MET A 98 -0.49 8.24 0.28
N ALA A 99 0.10 7.04 0.33
CA ALA A 99 1.35 6.77 1.05
C ALA A 99 2.51 7.75 0.71
N PRO A 100 2.72 8.23 -0.53
CA PRO A 100 3.74 9.22 -0.83
C PRO A 100 3.56 10.54 -0.06
N ILE A 101 2.30 10.95 0.22
CA ILE A 101 2.00 12.16 1.00
C ILE A 101 2.54 11.99 2.42
N PHE A 102 2.21 10.87 3.07
CA PHE A 102 2.71 10.56 4.42
C PHE A 102 4.23 10.40 4.44
N THR A 103 4.81 9.79 3.40
CA THR A 103 6.27 9.65 3.28
C THR A 103 6.97 11.00 3.22
N VAL A 104 6.44 11.95 2.44
CA VAL A 104 6.96 13.32 2.36
C VAL A 104 6.79 14.03 3.71
N PHE A 105 5.64 13.89 4.35
CA PHE A 105 5.38 14.47 5.66
C PHE A 105 6.39 13.99 6.70
N ILE A 106 6.62 12.68 6.78
CA ILE A 106 7.63 12.09 7.67
C ILE A 106 9.04 12.58 7.33
N ALA A 107 9.38 12.70 6.04
CA ALA A 107 10.67 13.19 5.60
C ALA A 107 10.92 14.66 6.02
N ILE A 108 9.87 15.49 6.02
CA ILE A 108 9.96 16.88 6.53
C ILE A 108 10.26 16.86 8.04
N PHE A 109 9.57 16.03 8.84
CA PHE A 109 9.87 15.89 10.26
C PHE A 109 11.29 15.42 10.52
N GLN A 110 11.80 14.52 9.65
CA GLN A 110 13.19 14.06 9.71
C GLN A 110 14.20 15.08 9.17
N LYS A 111 13.77 16.30 8.82
CA LYS A 111 14.61 17.36 8.23
C LYS A 111 15.35 16.93 6.95
N ARG A 112 14.82 15.97 6.21
CA ARG A 112 15.38 15.54 4.92
C ARG A 112 15.08 16.57 3.83
N LYS A 113 16.03 16.83 2.96
CA LYS A 113 15.82 17.71 1.80
C LYS A 113 14.92 17.00 0.78
N ILE A 114 13.82 17.63 0.44
CA ILE A 114 12.85 17.14 -0.55
C ILE A 114 13.03 17.93 -1.84
N SER A 115 13.04 17.24 -2.98
CA SER A 115 13.21 17.90 -4.28
C SER A 115 11.95 18.70 -4.66
N LYS A 116 12.13 19.80 -5.40
CA LYS A 116 11.00 20.60 -5.94
C LYS A 116 10.07 19.74 -6.82
N MET A 117 10.65 18.77 -7.53
CA MET A 117 9.89 17.86 -8.38
C MET A 117 8.99 16.93 -7.58
N THR A 118 9.42 16.51 -6.38
CA THR A 118 8.59 15.72 -5.45
C THR A 118 7.40 16.53 -4.96
N TYR A 119 7.59 17.82 -4.61
CA TYR A 119 6.47 18.71 -4.25
C TYR A 119 5.48 18.89 -5.40
N ALA A 120 5.97 19.13 -6.62
CA ALA A 120 5.10 19.26 -7.79
C ALA A 120 4.29 17.98 -8.03
N GLY A 121 4.92 16.80 -7.98
CA GLY A 121 4.24 15.51 -8.11
C GLY A 121 3.20 15.28 -7.01
N LEU A 122 3.50 15.70 -5.78
CA LEU A 122 2.57 15.59 -4.65
C LEU A 122 1.33 16.46 -4.87
N ILE A 123 1.50 17.71 -5.30
CA ILE A 123 0.39 18.62 -5.61
C ILE A 123 -0.50 18.01 -6.70
N VAL A 124 0.09 17.51 -7.78
CA VAL A 124 -0.67 16.84 -8.86
C VAL A 124 -1.44 15.63 -8.34
N ALA A 125 -0.83 14.81 -7.48
CA ALA A 125 -1.48 13.65 -6.88
C ALA A 125 -2.66 14.05 -5.98
N VAL A 126 -2.51 15.09 -5.17
CA VAL A 126 -3.58 15.60 -4.29
C VAL A 126 -4.73 16.17 -5.11
N VAL A 127 -4.44 16.99 -6.12
CA VAL A 127 -5.45 17.58 -7.01
C VAL A 127 -6.18 16.48 -7.79
N GLY A 128 -5.44 15.52 -8.36
CA GLY A 128 -6.04 14.38 -9.06
C GLY A 128 -6.94 13.55 -8.14
N GLY A 129 -6.49 13.30 -6.90
CA GLY A 129 -7.27 12.64 -5.87
C GLY A 129 -8.55 13.39 -5.52
N TRP A 130 -8.47 14.69 -5.38
CA TRP A 130 -9.63 15.55 -5.13
C TRP A 130 -10.66 15.48 -6.26
N ILE A 131 -10.21 15.54 -7.53
CA ILE A 131 -11.10 15.47 -8.69
C ILE A 131 -11.86 14.14 -8.73
N VAL A 132 -11.15 13.01 -8.48
CA VAL A 132 -11.77 11.68 -8.44
C VAL A 132 -12.78 11.58 -7.29
N GLN A 133 -12.43 12.10 -6.12
CA GLN A 133 -13.29 12.04 -4.93
C GLN A 133 -14.53 12.94 -5.05
N SER A 134 -14.44 14.08 -5.75
CA SER A 134 -15.55 15.02 -5.88
C SER A 134 -16.75 14.45 -6.67
N GLY A 135 -16.53 13.38 -7.44
CA GLY A 135 -17.61 12.69 -8.17
C GLY A 135 -18.44 11.72 -7.33
N ASP A 136 -17.98 11.35 -6.12
CA ASP A 136 -18.63 10.31 -5.28
C ASP A 136 -18.83 10.80 -3.83
N LEU A 137 -19.29 12.04 -3.66
CA LEU A 137 -19.55 12.67 -2.36
C LEU A 137 -20.84 12.17 -1.70
N SER A 138 -21.09 10.88 -1.67
CA SER A 138 -22.10 10.32 -0.77
C SER A 138 -21.51 10.24 0.65
N LEU A 139 -21.75 11.26 1.45
CA LEU A 139 -21.38 11.35 2.86
C LEU A 139 -22.23 10.35 3.70
N ASN A 140 -22.13 9.08 3.41
CA ASN A 140 -22.73 8.04 4.24
C ASN A 140 -21.73 7.64 5.34
N ASN A 141 -22.18 7.54 6.58
CA ASN A 141 -21.33 7.17 7.73
C ASN A 141 -20.55 5.86 7.53
N ALA A 142 -21.10 4.92 6.78
CA ALA A 142 -20.40 3.68 6.41
C ALA A 142 -19.17 3.94 5.52
N ASN A 143 -19.27 4.89 4.59
CA ASN A 143 -18.15 5.26 3.71
C ASN A 143 -17.03 5.96 4.48
N LEU A 144 -17.37 6.83 5.46
CA LEU A 144 -16.38 7.54 6.29
C LEU A 144 -15.49 6.57 7.09
N PHE A 145 -16.06 5.51 7.63
CA PHE A 145 -15.28 4.48 8.34
C PHE A 145 -14.31 3.76 7.41
N GLY A 146 -14.79 3.31 6.24
CA GLY A 146 -13.97 2.65 5.23
C GLY A 146 -12.86 3.55 4.69
N ASP A 147 -13.16 4.82 4.43
CA ASP A 147 -12.23 5.83 3.96
C ASP A 147 -11.14 6.12 5.00
N SER A 148 -11.51 6.26 6.27
CA SER A 148 -10.56 6.47 7.37
C SER A 148 -9.58 5.31 7.52
N ILE A 149 -10.07 4.08 7.43
CA ILE A 149 -9.23 2.87 7.49
C ILE A 149 -8.32 2.76 6.26
N ALA A 150 -8.83 3.09 5.07
CA ALA A 150 -8.03 3.11 3.84
C ALA A 150 -6.90 4.16 3.93
N LEU A 151 -7.18 5.33 4.47
CA LEU A 151 -6.17 6.37 4.72
C LEU A 151 -5.14 5.91 5.77
N LEU A 152 -5.57 5.23 6.83
CA LEU A 152 -4.67 4.65 7.82
C LEU A 152 -3.76 3.59 7.18
N SER A 153 -4.25 2.83 6.21
CA SER A 153 -3.42 1.89 5.46
C SER A 153 -2.27 2.59 4.72
N ALA A 154 -2.54 3.76 4.12
CA ALA A 154 -1.51 4.55 3.45
C ALA A 154 -0.42 5.04 4.43
N LEU A 155 -0.79 5.40 5.66
CA LEU A 155 0.17 5.75 6.70
C LEU A 155 1.07 4.57 7.06
N PHE A 156 0.52 3.38 7.26
CA PHE A 156 1.33 2.17 7.52
C PHE A 156 2.27 1.83 6.36
N LEU A 157 1.81 2.00 5.12
CA LEU A 157 2.67 1.82 3.94
C LEU A 157 3.82 2.84 3.92
N ALA A 158 3.55 4.09 4.23
CA ALA A 158 4.58 5.12 4.33
C ALA A 158 5.62 4.80 5.41
N LEU A 159 5.19 4.32 6.58
CA LEU A 159 6.08 3.87 7.65
C LEU A 159 6.98 2.71 7.20
N THR A 160 6.44 1.79 6.40
CA THR A 160 7.22 0.68 5.81
C THR A 160 8.37 1.19 4.93
N PHE A 161 8.15 2.27 4.17
CA PHE A 161 9.17 2.83 3.27
C PHE A 161 10.21 3.71 3.98
N VAL A 162 9.90 4.25 5.14
CA VAL A 162 10.79 5.18 5.85
C VAL A 162 11.77 4.48 6.77
N LEU A 163 11.50 3.24 7.18
CA LEU A 163 12.36 2.40 8.03
C LEU A 163 13.55 1.83 7.29
#